data_a4d6d76143df9192ded95df36308f93b
#
_entry.id   a4d6d76143df9192ded95df36308f93b
#
_cell.length_a   1.000
_cell.length_b   1.000
_cell.length_c   1.000
_cell.angle_alpha   90.00
_cell.angle_beta   90.00
_cell.angle_gamma   90.00
#
_symmetry.space_group_name_H-M   'P 1'
#
loop_
_entity.id
_entity.type
_entity.pdbx_description
1 polymer ?
#
loop_
_entity_poly.entity_id
_entity_poly.type
_entity_poly.pdbx_seq_one_letter_code
_entity_poly.pdbx_strand_id
1 'polypeptide(L)'
;SKGTKGISAFIVESSFPGFSVGKHEEKMGLHGSPTAEIVFTDMIVPKENMLGREGKGFNIAMQTLDGGRIGIAAQSLGIAEGALEEAKAYTKGRVQFGKPISKFQNTQFTFADMELGCEAGRLLTYQAAMKKGSGERYTKEAAMAKLFCSEHAMKTTTKALQMFGGYGYTKDYPMERMMRDAKITEIYEGTSEVQRIVISANMGL
;
A
#
# COMPACT_ATOMS: atom_id res chain seq x y z
N SER A 1 -24.71 17.81 15.85
CA SER A 1 -23.86 17.35 14.73
C SER A 1 -24.59 16.24 13.98
N LYS A 2 -24.63 16.31 12.65
CA LYS A 2 -25.26 15.26 11.80
C LYS A 2 -24.36 14.02 11.62
N GLY A 3 -23.19 14.00 12.28
CA GLY A 3 -22.19 12.91 12.15
C GLY A 3 -21.81 12.70 10.68
N THR A 4 -21.66 11.44 10.26
CA THR A 4 -21.27 11.09 8.87
C THR A 4 -22.28 11.55 7.81
N LYS A 5 -23.53 11.80 8.20
CA LYS A 5 -24.59 12.33 7.31
C LYS A 5 -24.43 13.85 7.05
N GLY A 6 -23.54 14.54 7.75
CA GLY A 6 -23.22 15.93 7.54
C GLY A 6 -22.03 16.19 6.61
N ILE A 7 -21.47 15.14 5.98
CA ILE A 7 -20.29 15.23 5.12
C ILE A 7 -20.74 15.21 3.65
N SER A 8 -20.28 16.20 2.87
CA SER A 8 -20.46 16.28 1.41
C SER A 8 -19.09 16.30 0.74
N ALA A 9 -19.02 15.87 -0.51
CA ALA A 9 -17.80 15.84 -1.29
C ALA A 9 -17.90 16.76 -2.49
N PHE A 10 -16.81 17.44 -2.85
CA PHE A 10 -16.72 18.39 -3.94
C PHE A 10 -15.45 18.14 -4.75
N ILE A 11 -15.51 18.37 -6.06
CA ILE A 11 -14.32 18.50 -6.90
C ILE A 11 -13.87 19.95 -6.85
N VAL A 12 -12.59 20.16 -6.54
CA VAL A 12 -11.96 21.47 -6.56
C VAL A 12 -10.75 21.46 -7.49
N GLU A 13 -10.57 22.54 -8.22
CA GLU A 13 -9.42 22.72 -9.10
C GLU A 13 -8.35 23.54 -8.38
N SER A 14 -7.09 23.23 -8.62
CA SER A 14 -5.96 23.97 -8.04
C SER A 14 -5.90 25.43 -8.52
N SER A 15 -6.59 25.76 -9.61
CA SER A 15 -6.74 27.10 -10.15
C SER A 15 -7.77 27.96 -9.44
N PHE A 16 -8.59 27.38 -8.55
CA PHE A 16 -9.64 28.15 -7.86
C PHE A 16 -9.01 29.17 -6.89
N PRO A 17 -9.50 30.43 -6.89
CA PRO A 17 -9.07 31.43 -5.92
C PRO A 17 -9.25 30.91 -4.49
N GLY A 18 -8.22 31.07 -3.67
CA GLY A 18 -8.22 30.59 -2.29
C GLY A 18 -7.68 29.15 -2.12
N PHE A 19 -7.35 28.45 -3.20
CA PHE A 19 -6.59 27.19 -3.12
C PHE A 19 -5.10 27.49 -2.98
N SER A 20 -4.44 26.81 -2.06
CA SER A 20 -2.97 26.84 -1.98
C SER A 20 -2.43 25.52 -1.44
N VAL A 21 -1.20 25.20 -1.83
CA VAL A 21 -0.45 24.06 -1.32
C VAL A 21 0.46 24.55 -0.21
N GLY A 22 0.33 23.95 0.96
CA GLY A 22 1.17 24.22 2.12
C GLY A 22 2.50 23.47 2.08
N LYS A 23 3.00 23.11 3.26
CA LYS A 23 4.27 22.42 3.41
C LYS A 23 4.25 21.05 2.72
N HIS A 24 5.31 20.75 1.97
CA HIS A 24 5.61 19.38 1.52
C HIS A 24 6.25 18.59 2.66
N GLU A 25 5.73 17.40 2.91
CA GLU A 25 6.25 16.55 3.98
C GLU A 25 7.51 15.79 3.54
N GLU A 26 8.53 15.81 4.38
CA GLU A 26 9.70 14.93 4.26
C GLU A 26 9.34 13.55 4.80
N LYS A 27 9.44 12.52 3.97
CA LYS A 27 8.99 11.17 4.28
C LYS A 27 10.13 10.17 4.31
N MET A 28 9.94 9.08 5.03
CA MET A 28 10.86 7.94 5.09
C MET A 28 11.09 7.29 3.73
N GLY A 29 10.02 7.15 2.92
CA GLY A 29 10.04 6.51 1.61
C GLY A 29 9.02 7.11 0.65
N LEU A 30 8.83 6.48 -0.51
CA LEU A 30 7.98 6.96 -1.61
C LEU A 30 8.24 8.43 -1.96
N HIS A 31 9.52 8.80 -2.09
CA HIS A 31 9.92 10.18 -2.33
C HIS A 31 9.41 10.71 -3.68
N GLY A 32 9.17 9.82 -4.65
CA GLY A 32 8.59 10.17 -5.95
C GLY A 32 7.11 10.57 -5.91
N SER A 33 6.42 10.35 -4.78
CA SER A 33 5.01 10.75 -4.58
C SER A 33 4.96 11.82 -3.49
N PRO A 34 4.93 13.11 -3.82
CA PRO A 34 4.91 14.19 -2.83
C PRO A 34 3.61 14.16 -2.01
N THR A 35 3.72 14.52 -0.74
CA THR A 35 2.61 14.70 0.19
C THR A 35 2.66 16.11 0.72
N ALA A 36 1.56 16.84 0.64
CA ALA A 36 1.49 18.23 1.08
C ALA A 36 0.15 18.52 1.75
N GLU A 37 0.15 19.52 2.62
CA GLU A 37 -1.06 20.10 3.13
C GLU A 37 -1.79 20.89 2.01
N ILE A 38 -3.11 20.82 1.99
CA ILE A 38 -3.94 21.64 1.11
C ILE A 38 -4.69 22.65 1.98
N VAL A 39 -4.58 23.93 1.62
CA VAL A 39 -5.17 25.03 2.36
C VAL A 39 -6.24 25.69 1.49
N PHE A 40 -7.39 25.93 2.09
CA PHE A 40 -8.53 26.64 1.46
C PHE A 40 -8.81 27.92 2.25
N THR A 41 -8.70 29.08 1.60
CA THR A 41 -8.97 30.39 2.22
C THR A 41 -10.10 31.06 1.46
N ASP A 42 -11.28 31.13 2.07
CA ASP A 42 -12.49 31.74 1.50
C ASP A 42 -12.79 31.28 0.06
N MET A 43 -12.45 30.04 -0.26
CA MET A 43 -12.61 29.47 -1.59
C MET A 43 -14.09 29.24 -1.90
N ILE A 44 -14.55 29.80 -3.02
CA ILE A 44 -15.91 29.57 -3.51
C ILE A 44 -15.88 28.37 -4.47
N VAL A 45 -16.66 27.34 -4.14
CA VAL A 45 -16.81 26.13 -4.97
C VAL A 45 -18.19 26.15 -5.62
N PRO A 46 -18.30 26.08 -6.95
CA PRO A 46 -19.56 25.99 -7.65
C PRO A 46 -20.41 24.80 -7.18
N LYS A 47 -21.72 24.98 -7.11
CA LYS A 47 -22.65 23.93 -6.65
C LYS A 47 -22.59 22.66 -7.51
N GLU A 48 -22.38 22.81 -8.79
CA GLU A 48 -22.21 21.74 -9.78
C GLU A 48 -21.00 20.85 -9.53
N ASN A 49 -20.01 21.33 -8.79
CA ASN A 49 -18.84 20.55 -8.39
C ASN A 49 -19.12 19.57 -7.23
N MET A 50 -20.33 19.59 -6.68
CA MET A 50 -20.73 18.62 -5.66
C MET A 50 -20.79 17.22 -6.25
N LEU A 51 -20.06 16.28 -5.65
CA LEU A 51 -20.13 14.86 -5.99
C LEU A 51 -21.37 14.21 -5.35
N GLY A 52 -22.28 13.72 -6.20
CA GLY A 52 -23.49 13.03 -5.77
C GLY A 52 -24.50 13.98 -5.11
N ARG A 53 -24.82 13.73 -3.84
CA ARG A 53 -25.85 14.50 -3.08
C ARG A 53 -25.27 15.00 -1.76
N GLU A 54 -25.80 16.10 -1.27
CA GLU A 54 -25.52 16.62 0.08
C GLU A 54 -25.66 15.52 1.15
N GLY A 55 -24.71 15.47 2.07
CA GLY A 55 -24.68 14.47 3.15
C GLY A 55 -24.27 13.04 2.74
N LYS A 56 -23.81 12.83 1.49
CA LYS A 56 -23.35 11.52 1.00
C LYS A 56 -21.85 11.43 0.79
N GLY A 57 -21.09 12.47 1.14
CA GLY A 57 -19.63 12.49 0.96
C GLY A 57 -18.90 11.39 1.71
N PHE A 58 -19.34 11.02 2.90
CA PHE A 58 -18.75 9.90 3.64
C PHE A 58 -18.87 8.57 2.89
N ASN A 59 -20.03 8.31 2.26
CA ASN A 59 -20.23 7.09 1.48
C ASN A 59 -19.30 7.06 0.25
N ILE A 60 -19.13 8.20 -0.41
CA ILE A 60 -18.20 8.34 -1.55
C ILE A 60 -16.78 8.06 -1.10
N ALA A 61 -16.33 8.63 0.02
CA ALA A 61 -15.01 8.39 0.58
C ALA A 61 -14.78 6.89 0.89
N MET A 62 -15.75 6.20 1.50
CA MET A 62 -15.62 4.78 1.81
C MET A 62 -15.51 3.91 0.55
N GLN A 63 -16.30 4.20 -0.48
CA GLN A 63 -16.22 3.49 -1.77
C GLN A 63 -14.87 3.73 -2.47
N THR A 64 -14.37 4.96 -2.41
CA THR A 64 -13.05 5.31 -2.96
C THR A 64 -11.94 4.54 -2.24
N LEU A 65 -11.99 4.50 -0.90
CA LEU A 65 -11.03 3.75 -0.08
C LEU A 65 -11.07 2.25 -0.36
N ASP A 66 -12.23 1.65 -0.59
CA ASP A 66 -12.32 0.23 -0.96
C ASP A 66 -11.58 -0.06 -2.29
N GLY A 67 -11.70 0.84 -3.26
CA GLY A 67 -10.93 0.76 -4.51
C GLY A 67 -9.43 0.98 -4.31
N GLY A 68 -9.07 1.97 -3.50
CA GLY A 68 -7.70 2.31 -3.14
C GLY A 68 -6.97 1.14 -2.46
N ARG A 69 -7.64 0.41 -1.56
CA ARG A 69 -7.07 -0.78 -0.89
C ARG A 69 -6.58 -1.84 -1.86
N ILE A 70 -7.28 -2.08 -2.96
CA ILE A 70 -6.83 -3.00 -4.03
C ILE A 70 -5.54 -2.47 -4.67
N GLY A 71 -5.48 -1.16 -4.95
CA GLY A 71 -4.27 -0.51 -5.48
C GLY A 71 -3.07 -0.65 -4.56
N ILE A 72 -3.27 -0.43 -3.24
CA ILE A 72 -2.20 -0.60 -2.25
C ILE A 72 -1.78 -2.07 -2.10
N ALA A 73 -2.71 -3.01 -2.17
CA ALA A 73 -2.38 -4.43 -2.18
C ALA A 73 -1.47 -4.79 -3.37
N ALA A 74 -1.82 -4.32 -4.56
CA ALA A 74 -1.01 -4.51 -5.77
C ALA A 74 0.36 -3.85 -5.68
N GLN A 75 0.44 -2.61 -5.17
CA GLN A 75 1.70 -1.92 -4.93
C GLN A 75 2.60 -2.68 -3.96
N SER A 76 2.03 -3.13 -2.83
CA SER A 76 2.74 -3.90 -1.81
C SER A 76 3.30 -5.21 -2.39
N LEU A 77 2.47 -5.91 -3.15
CA LEU A 77 2.86 -7.14 -3.85
C LEU A 77 4.02 -6.89 -4.81
N GLY A 78 3.95 -5.84 -5.64
CA GLY A 78 5.02 -5.49 -6.57
C GLY A 78 6.34 -5.14 -5.86
N ILE A 79 6.29 -4.47 -4.70
CA ILE A 79 7.48 -4.21 -3.88
C ILE A 79 8.06 -5.53 -3.34
N ALA A 80 7.21 -6.44 -2.85
CA ALA A 80 7.64 -7.75 -2.34
C ALA A 80 8.29 -8.61 -3.44
N GLU A 81 7.66 -8.70 -4.60
CA GLU A 81 8.17 -9.45 -5.76
C GLU A 81 9.50 -8.88 -6.25
N GLY A 82 9.60 -7.55 -6.40
CA GLY A 82 10.85 -6.90 -6.79
C GLY A 82 11.98 -7.17 -5.81
N ALA A 83 11.71 -7.11 -4.50
CA ALA A 83 12.71 -7.41 -3.47
C ALA A 83 13.13 -8.88 -3.48
N LEU A 84 12.19 -9.80 -3.73
CA LEU A 84 12.45 -11.22 -3.89
C LEU A 84 13.37 -11.50 -5.09
N GLU A 85 13.09 -10.89 -6.25
CA GLU A 85 13.89 -11.08 -7.47
C GLU A 85 15.31 -10.54 -7.31
N GLU A 86 15.46 -9.34 -6.76
CA GLU A 86 16.78 -8.76 -6.45
C GLU A 86 17.59 -9.66 -5.50
N ALA A 87 16.95 -10.15 -4.43
CA ALA A 87 17.61 -11.05 -3.49
C ALA A 87 18.00 -12.38 -4.14
N LYS A 88 17.15 -12.94 -5.01
CA LYS A 88 17.46 -14.16 -5.78
C LYS A 88 18.69 -13.95 -6.68
N ALA A 89 18.75 -12.83 -7.39
CA ALA A 89 19.89 -12.50 -8.25
C ALA A 89 21.18 -12.35 -7.44
N TYR A 90 21.15 -11.56 -6.39
CA TYR A 90 22.31 -11.30 -5.53
C TYR A 90 22.86 -12.58 -4.88
N THR A 91 21.99 -13.39 -4.28
CA THR A 91 22.39 -14.59 -3.53
C THR A 91 22.96 -15.69 -4.42
N LYS A 92 22.60 -15.73 -5.70
CA LYS A 92 23.20 -16.64 -6.69
C LYS A 92 24.64 -16.26 -7.04
N GLY A 93 24.95 -14.95 -7.07
CA GLY A 93 26.28 -14.44 -7.38
C GLY A 93 27.22 -14.35 -6.18
N ARG A 94 26.67 -14.11 -4.99
CA ARG A 94 27.46 -13.90 -3.75
C ARG A 94 27.97 -15.21 -3.18
N VAL A 95 29.28 -15.38 -3.13
CA VAL A 95 29.95 -16.58 -2.57
C VAL A 95 30.45 -16.30 -1.15
N GLN A 96 30.09 -17.14 -0.21
CA GLN A 96 30.66 -17.20 1.14
C GLN A 96 30.75 -18.65 1.60
N PHE A 97 31.73 -18.96 2.45
CA PHE A 97 32.00 -20.31 2.95
C PHE A 97 32.09 -21.34 1.81
N GLY A 98 32.74 -20.96 0.71
CA GLY A 98 33.04 -21.81 -0.44
C GLY A 98 31.87 -22.10 -1.40
N LYS A 99 30.71 -21.48 -1.25
CA LYS A 99 29.56 -21.66 -2.15
C LYS A 99 28.67 -20.41 -2.23
N PRO A 100 27.86 -20.29 -3.31
CA PRO A 100 26.83 -19.23 -3.38
C PRO A 100 25.91 -19.28 -2.17
N ILE A 101 25.57 -18.10 -1.60
CA ILE A 101 24.73 -18.06 -0.39
C ILE A 101 23.31 -18.57 -0.65
N SER A 102 22.83 -18.60 -1.90
CA SER A 102 21.59 -19.26 -2.32
C SER A 102 21.58 -20.79 -2.10
N LYS A 103 22.74 -21.42 -1.87
CA LYS A 103 22.86 -22.86 -1.62
C LYS A 103 22.78 -23.25 -0.14
N PHE A 104 22.64 -22.29 0.75
CA PHE A 104 22.38 -22.57 2.15
C PHE A 104 20.88 -22.85 2.38
N GLN A 105 20.58 -23.89 3.14
CA GLN A 105 19.20 -24.35 3.38
C GLN A 105 18.31 -23.25 3.97
N ASN A 106 18.82 -22.50 4.94
CA ASN A 106 18.07 -21.39 5.53
C ASN A 106 17.70 -20.30 4.49
N THR A 107 18.61 -20.00 3.55
CA THR A 107 18.34 -19.08 2.45
C THR A 107 17.23 -19.62 1.54
N GLN A 108 17.28 -20.90 1.20
CA GLN A 108 16.26 -21.55 0.37
C GLN A 108 14.89 -21.57 1.03
N PHE A 109 14.83 -21.87 2.34
CA PHE A 109 13.57 -21.84 3.09
C PHE A 109 12.98 -20.41 3.15
N THR A 110 13.84 -19.41 3.36
CA THR A 110 13.40 -18.02 3.36
C THR A 110 12.82 -17.62 2.01
N PHE A 111 13.42 -18.04 0.89
CA PHE A 111 12.86 -17.79 -0.44
C PHE A 111 11.53 -18.51 -0.66
N ALA A 112 11.39 -19.74 -0.19
CA ALA A 112 10.13 -20.47 -0.29
C ALA A 112 8.99 -19.77 0.45
N ASP A 113 9.25 -19.25 1.66
CA ASP A 113 8.27 -18.48 2.44
C ASP A 113 7.91 -17.15 1.74
N MET A 114 8.88 -16.46 1.16
CA MET A 114 8.66 -15.20 0.43
C MET A 114 7.81 -15.43 -0.82
N GLU A 115 8.13 -16.44 -1.62
CA GLU A 115 7.40 -16.81 -2.84
C GLU A 115 5.96 -17.21 -2.51
N LEU A 116 5.77 -18.08 -1.50
CA LEU A 116 4.44 -18.51 -1.04
C LEU A 116 3.57 -17.32 -0.66
N GLY A 117 4.14 -16.35 0.05
CA GLY A 117 3.42 -15.15 0.44
C GLY A 117 3.09 -14.24 -0.75
N CYS A 118 3.99 -14.12 -1.73
CA CYS A 118 3.70 -13.36 -2.97
C CYS A 118 2.54 -13.99 -3.74
N GLU A 119 2.53 -15.31 -3.91
CA GLU A 119 1.42 -16.02 -4.57
C GLU A 119 0.09 -15.87 -3.81
N ALA A 120 0.10 -16.04 -2.49
CA ALA A 120 -1.10 -15.82 -1.68
C ALA A 120 -1.63 -14.38 -1.81
N GLY A 121 -0.72 -13.40 -1.77
CA GLY A 121 -1.05 -11.97 -1.95
C GLY A 121 -1.63 -11.67 -3.33
N ARG A 122 -1.08 -12.28 -4.38
CA ARG A 122 -1.56 -12.16 -5.76
C ARG A 122 -2.98 -12.67 -5.90
N LEU A 123 -3.26 -13.85 -5.37
CA LEU A 123 -4.59 -14.46 -5.41
C LEU A 123 -5.63 -13.61 -4.66
N LEU A 124 -5.29 -13.09 -3.47
CA LEU A 124 -6.17 -12.20 -2.71
C LEU A 124 -6.44 -10.90 -3.46
N THR A 125 -5.41 -10.30 -4.07
CA THR A 125 -5.53 -9.06 -4.84
C THR A 125 -6.42 -9.25 -6.07
N TYR A 126 -6.22 -10.34 -6.82
CA TYR A 126 -7.04 -10.65 -7.99
C TYR A 126 -8.48 -10.98 -7.60
N GLN A 127 -8.72 -11.70 -6.51
CA GLN A 127 -10.06 -11.96 -6.02
C GLN A 127 -10.82 -10.65 -5.74
N ALA A 128 -10.18 -9.71 -5.04
CA ALA A 128 -10.78 -8.40 -4.77
C ALA A 128 -11.06 -7.60 -6.05
N ALA A 129 -10.10 -7.60 -6.99
CA ALA A 129 -10.22 -6.90 -8.27
C ALA A 129 -11.33 -7.49 -9.15
N MET A 130 -11.45 -8.81 -9.22
CA MET A 130 -12.51 -9.50 -9.98
C MET A 130 -13.90 -9.19 -9.42
N LYS A 131 -14.08 -9.24 -8.10
CA LYS A 131 -15.35 -8.86 -7.47
C LYS A 131 -15.72 -7.41 -7.75
N LYS A 132 -14.75 -6.50 -7.69
CA LYS A 132 -14.99 -5.10 -8.10
C LYS A 132 -15.42 -5.01 -9.56
N GLY A 133 -14.77 -5.73 -10.45
CA GLY A 133 -15.07 -5.74 -11.89
C GLY A 133 -16.46 -6.32 -12.22
N SER A 134 -16.93 -7.30 -11.45
CA SER A 134 -18.27 -7.90 -11.60
C SER A 134 -19.39 -7.09 -10.93
N GLY A 135 -19.05 -5.99 -10.24
CA GLY A 135 -20.05 -5.18 -9.52
C GLY A 135 -20.50 -5.78 -8.20
N GLU A 136 -19.85 -6.83 -7.72
CA GLU A 136 -20.12 -7.43 -6.41
C GLU A 136 -19.58 -6.57 -5.27
N ARG A 137 -20.07 -6.83 -4.05
CA ARG A 137 -19.48 -6.22 -2.84
C ARG A 137 -18.09 -6.84 -2.57
N TYR A 138 -17.07 -6.00 -2.47
CA TYR A 138 -15.66 -6.41 -2.36
C TYR A 138 -14.92 -5.78 -1.16
N THR A 139 -15.62 -5.06 -0.29
CA THR A 139 -15.03 -4.34 0.86
C THR A 139 -14.16 -5.24 1.74
N LYS A 140 -14.68 -6.46 2.04
CA LYS A 140 -13.95 -7.44 2.86
C LYS A 140 -12.69 -7.95 2.15
N GLU A 141 -12.82 -8.34 0.90
CA GLU A 141 -11.73 -8.88 0.09
C GLU A 141 -10.64 -7.84 -0.17
N ALA A 142 -11.02 -6.58 -0.43
CA ALA A 142 -10.07 -5.48 -0.56
C ALA A 142 -9.28 -5.25 0.74
N ALA A 143 -9.95 -5.29 1.90
CA ALA A 143 -9.29 -5.17 3.19
C ALA A 143 -8.35 -6.35 3.48
N MET A 144 -8.76 -7.59 3.16
CA MET A 144 -7.93 -8.79 3.31
C MET A 144 -6.69 -8.72 2.42
N ALA A 145 -6.86 -8.37 1.15
CA ALA A 145 -5.74 -8.23 0.22
C ALA A 145 -4.73 -7.17 0.69
N LYS A 146 -5.23 -5.97 1.08
CA LYS A 146 -4.38 -4.87 1.57
C LYS A 146 -3.61 -5.26 2.83
N LEU A 147 -4.28 -5.83 3.80
CA LEU A 147 -3.68 -6.27 5.06
C LEU A 147 -2.57 -7.29 4.80
N PHE A 148 -2.89 -8.34 4.06
CA PHE A 148 -1.94 -9.43 3.80
C PHE A 148 -0.73 -8.93 2.99
N CYS A 149 -0.96 -8.24 1.87
CA CYS A 149 0.11 -7.80 0.99
C CYS A 149 1.04 -6.78 1.66
N SER A 150 0.51 -5.84 2.45
CA SER A 150 1.34 -4.82 3.11
C SER A 150 2.23 -5.43 4.20
N GLU A 151 1.70 -6.30 5.06
CA GLU A 151 2.50 -6.99 6.08
C GLU A 151 3.52 -7.96 5.45
N HIS A 152 3.13 -8.64 4.37
CA HIS A 152 4.04 -9.52 3.63
C HIS A 152 5.17 -8.72 2.95
N ALA A 153 4.87 -7.58 2.33
CA ALA A 153 5.87 -6.72 1.70
C ALA A 153 6.93 -6.24 2.71
N MET A 154 6.50 -5.80 3.89
CA MET A 154 7.41 -5.40 4.96
C MET A 154 8.28 -6.55 5.43
N LYS A 155 7.70 -7.74 5.60
CA LYS A 155 8.43 -8.96 5.98
C LYS A 155 9.44 -9.37 4.90
N THR A 156 9.03 -9.36 3.64
CA THR A 156 9.86 -9.76 2.48
C THR A 156 11.02 -8.80 2.27
N THR A 157 10.77 -7.50 2.24
CA THR A 157 11.82 -6.49 2.03
C THR A 157 12.85 -6.51 3.15
N THR A 158 12.42 -6.72 4.40
CA THR A 158 13.32 -6.85 5.56
C THR A 158 14.21 -8.10 5.42
N LYS A 159 13.65 -9.25 5.01
CA LYS A 159 14.40 -10.50 4.80
C LYS A 159 15.33 -10.39 3.59
N ALA A 160 14.88 -9.79 2.50
CA ALA A 160 15.70 -9.54 1.31
C ALA A 160 16.90 -8.66 1.65
N LEU A 161 16.69 -7.53 2.33
CA LEU A 161 17.77 -6.66 2.80
C LEU A 161 18.80 -7.43 3.64
N GLN A 162 18.34 -8.27 4.56
CA GLN A 162 19.21 -9.09 5.40
C GLN A 162 20.10 -10.03 4.57
N MET A 163 19.61 -10.56 3.45
CA MET A 163 20.40 -11.43 2.56
C MET A 163 21.55 -10.71 1.87
N PHE A 164 21.45 -9.41 1.67
CA PHE A 164 22.55 -8.59 1.15
C PHE A 164 23.61 -8.26 2.21
N GLY A 165 23.31 -8.47 3.50
CA GLY A 165 24.20 -8.09 4.59
C GLY A 165 24.48 -6.59 4.59
N GLY A 166 25.74 -6.21 4.82
CA GLY A 166 26.13 -4.78 4.83
C GLY A 166 25.80 -4.03 3.53
N TYR A 167 25.87 -4.68 2.39
CA TYR A 167 25.50 -4.08 1.10
C TYR A 167 24.01 -3.72 1.01
N GLY A 168 23.11 -4.49 1.66
CA GLY A 168 21.69 -4.16 1.70
C GLY A 168 21.37 -2.87 2.48
N TYR A 169 22.28 -2.46 3.36
CA TYR A 169 22.15 -1.24 4.17
C TYR A 169 22.71 0.01 3.48
N THR A 170 23.46 -0.17 2.39
CA THR A 170 23.97 0.94 1.57
C THR A 170 22.98 1.31 0.46
N LYS A 171 23.16 2.51 -0.13
CA LYS A 171 22.33 2.97 -1.26
C LYS A 171 22.79 2.43 -2.62
N ASP A 172 23.83 1.59 -2.67
CA ASP A 172 24.31 0.97 -3.90
C ASP A 172 23.36 -0.08 -4.45
N TYR A 173 22.53 -0.64 -3.57
CA TYR A 173 21.47 -1.59 -3.89
C TYR A 173 20.10 -1.05 -3.50
N PRO A 174 19.00 -1.48 -4.15
CA PRO A 174 17.68 -0.91 -3.92
C PRO A 174 17.00 -1.37 -2.62
N MET A 175 17.62 -2.26 -1.84
CA MET A 175 16.98 -2.95 -0.71
C MET A 175 16.52 -2.01 0.40
N GLU A 176 17.36 -1.04 0.80
CA GLU A 176 17.03 -0.09 1.85
C GLU A 176 15.84 0.79 1.43
N ARG A 177 15.78 1.17 0.14
CA ARG A 177 14.67 1.94 -0.43
C ARG A 177 13.39 1.12 -0.46
N MET A 178 13.45 -0.12 -0.94
CA MET A 178 12.27 -1.02 -0.99
C MET A 178 11.69 -1.26 0.40
N MET A 179 12.54 -1.42 1.42
CA MET A 179 12.09 -1.58 2.80
C MET A 179 11.40 -0.31 3.33
N ARG A 180 11.95 0.88 3.07
CA ARG A 180 11.35 2.16 3.46
C ARG A 180 10.02 2.38 2.75
N ASP A 181 9.97 2.09 1.45
CA ASP A 181 8.76 2.23 0.63
C ASP A 181 7.66 1.23 1.04
N ALA A 182 8.03 0.01 1.43
CA ALA A 182 7.07 -0.98 1.92
C ALA A 182 6.37 -0.53 3.21
N LYS A 183 7.04 0.20 4.10
CA LYS A 183 6.48 0.55 5.41
C LYS A 183 5.20 1.37 5.33
N ILE A 184 5.10 2.30 4.40
CA ILE A 184 3.90 3.14 4.30
C ILE A 184 2.65 2.32 3.91
N THR A 185 2.82 1.19 3.23
CA THR A 185 1.71 0.36 2.79
C THR A 185 0.92 -0.26 3.94
N GLU A 186 1.52 -0.39 5.13
CA GLU A 186 0.83 -0.80 6.35
C GLU A 186 0.03 0.33 7.00
N ILE A 187 0.26 1.59 6.59
CA ILE A 187 -0.25 2.80 7.28
C ILE A 187 -1.36 3.47 6.50
N TYR A 188 -1.10 3.88 5.25
CA TYR A 188 -2.07 4.65 4.47
C TYR A 188 -3.19 3.78 3.90
N GLU A 189 -4.26 4.41 3.37
CA GLU A 189 -5.51 3.76 2.94
C GLU A 189 -6.17 2.94 4.08
N GLY A 190 -5.89 3.34 5.31
CA GLY A 190 -6.26 2.66 6.55
C GLY A 190 -5.18 1.71 7.04
N THR A 191 -4.78 1.88 8.31
CA THR A 191 -3.72 1.05 8.91
C THR A 191 -4.10 -0.44 8.92
N SER A 192 -3.12 -1.30 9.19
CA SER A 192 -3.35 -2.75 9.36
C SER A 192 -4.44 -3.05 10.39
N GLU A 193 -4.56 -2.24 11.45
CA GLU A 193 -5.60 -2.35 12.46
C GLU A 193 -6.97 -1.99 11.89
N VAL A 194 -7.04 -0.91 11.09
CA VAL A 194 -8.29 -0.51 10.41
C VAL A 194 -8.76 -1.61 9.44
N GLN A 195 -7.83 -2.26 8.71
CA GLN A 195 -8.22 -3.40 7.86
C GLN A 195 -8.84 -4.53 8.68
N ARG A 196 -8.30 -4.85 9.86
CA ARG A 196 -8.85 -5.86 10.76
C ARG A 196 -10.26 -5.50 11.25
N ILE A 197 -10.50 -4.21 11.57
CA ILE A 197 -11.84 -3.71 11.91
C ILE A 197 -12.81 -3.93 10.74
N VAL A 198 -12.39 -3.57 9.51
CA VAL A 198 -13.24 -3.74 8.33
C VAL A 198 -13.55 -5.21 8.06
N ILE A 199 -12.55 -6.09 8.19
CA ILE A 199 -12.73 -7.53 7.99
C ILE A 199 -13.74 -8.08 9.03
N SER A 200 -13.51 -7.82 10.33
CA SER A 200 -14.35 -8.34 11.41
C SER A 200 -15.80 -7.84 11.31
N ALA A 201 -16.00 -6.57 11.01
CA ALA A 201 -17.34 -6.02 10.78
C ALA A 201 -18.09 -6.69 9.61
N ASN A 202 -17.36 -7.17 8.59
CA ASN A 202 -17.94 -7.92 7.47
C ASN A 202 -18.08 -9.44 7.74
N MET A 203 -17.66 -9.90 8.91
CA MET A 203 -17.91 -11.27 9.40
C MET A 203 -19.11 -11.35 10.33
N GLY A 204 -19.73 -10.21 10.67
CA GLY A 204 -20.86 -10.15 11.59
C GLY A 204 -20.43 -10.15 13.07
N LEU A 205 -19.22 -9.72 13.36
CA LEU A 205 -18.65 -9.57 14.71
C LEU A 205 -18.75 -8.12 15.19
#